data_b271ce939007b05cbcc1a01670fbe248
#
_entry.id   b271ce939007b05cbcc1a01670fbe248
#
_cell.length_a   1.000
_cell.length_b   1.000
_cell.length_c   1.000
_cell.angle_alpha   90.00
_cell.angle_beta   90.00
_cell.angle_gamma   90.00
#
_symmetry.space_group_name_H-M   'P 1'
#
loop_
_entity.id
_entity.type
_entity.pdbx_description
1 polymer ?
#
loop_
_entity_poly.entity_id
_entity_poly.type
_entity_poly.pdbx_seq_one_letter_code
_entity_poly.pdbx_strand_id
1 'polypeptide(L)'
;PALVERAGAMAVLDGGRLKPVSTYAGFHLLRTLGKRSFVVDTPEGKRKLSPVEWMLDCMFRPELAEQYPVFLVNREEVVRRLHLPDQKDKRKKYSYAQLAERWEEMTRAVREIRLLGETNLTEAQKEILSLARNFDVMRGWMLVSRIMLENPSAMERMEFPRWFPSAGRDGERLWTAAPDKAAGAFLAMASL
;
A
#
# COMPACT_ATOMS: atom_id res chain seq x y z
N PRO A 1 -4.18 4.21 20.15
CA PRO A 1 -5.49 4.45 19.54
C PRO A 1 -5.58 5.83 18.90
N ALA A 2 -5.27 6.91 19.65
CA ALA A 2 -5.43 8.30 19.17
C ALA A 2 -4.59 8.63 17.91
N LEU A 3 -3.38 8.08 17.77
CA LEU A 3 -2.54 8.32 16.60
C LEU A 3 -3.14 7.73 15.33
N VAL A 4 -3.62 6.47 15.41
CA VAL A 4 -4.24 5.77 14.27
C VAL A 4 -5.52 6.48 13.82
N GLU A 5 -6.31 6.96 14.76
CA GLU A 5 -7.54 7.74 14.48
C GLU A 5 -7.20 9.07 13.81
N ARG A 6 -6.23 9.79 14.32
CA ARG A 6 -5.78 11.06 13.72
C ARG A 6 -5.20 10.86 12.33
N ALA A 7 -4.34 9.86 12.13
CA ALA A 7 -3.82 9.50 10.81
C ALA A 7 -4.96 9.10 9.86
N GLY A 8 -5.92 8.32 10.34
CA GLY A 8 -7.06 7.89 9.55
C GLY A 8 -8.00 9.01 9.12
N ALA A 9 -8.07 10.10 9.88
CA ALA A 9 -8.87 11.28 9.56
C ALA A 9 -8.19 12.26 8.57
N MET A 10 -6.88 12.12 8.33
CA MET A 10 -6.16 12.96 7.37
C MET A 10 -6.74 12.79 5.97
N ALA A 11 -6.76 13.88 5.19
CA ALA A 11 -7.24 13.84 3.82
C ALA A 11 -6.13 13.40 2.85
N VAL A 12 -6.47 12.55 1.90
CA VAL A 12 -5.62 12.15 0.78
C VAL A 12 -6.34 12.37 -0.53
N LEU A 13 -5.61 12.81 -1.55
CA LEU A 13 -6.14 12.93 -2.90
C LEU A 13 -5.92 11.61 -3.65
N ASP A 14 -7.01 10.92 -3.98
CA ASP A 14 -6.98 9.66 -4.73
C ASP A 14 -7.99 9.71 -5.89
N GLY A 15 -7.48 9.57 -7.12
CA GLY A 15 -8.29 9.62 -8.33
C GLY A 15 -9.05 10.94 -8.50
N GLY A 16 -8.43 12.08 -8.15
CA GLY A 16 -9.04 13.41 -8.22
C GLY A 16 -10.08 13.71 -7.13
N ARG A 17 -10.22 12.84 -6.12
CA ARG A 17 -11.17 13.00 -5.01
C ARG A 17 -10.46 13.00 -3.66
N LEU A 18 -10.90 13.90 -2.79
CA LEU A 18 -10.50 13.91 -1.39
C LEU A 18 -11.17 12.77 -0.64
N LYS A 19 -10.37 11.99 0.07
CA LYS A 19 -10.84 10.89 0.91
C LYS A 19 -10.08 10.90 2.23
N PRO A 20 -10.68 10.48 3.34
CA PRO A 20 -9.93 10.15 4.54
C PRO A 20 -8.93 9.02 4.27
N VAL A 21 -7.76 9.07 4.90
CA VAL A 21 -6.75 7.99 4.86
C VAL A 21 -7.37 6.65 5.26
N SER A 22 -8.27 6.62 6.23
CA SER A 22 -8.99 5.41 6.64
C SER A 22 -9.79 4.77 5.50
N THR A 23 -10.43 5.60 4.67
CA THR A 23 -11.14 5.15 3.47
C THR A 23 -10.17 4.65 2.40
N TYR A 24 -9.10 5.40 2.15
CA TYR A 24 -8.06 5.06 1.18
C TYR A 24 -7.38 3.73 1.51
N ALA A 25 -6.84 3.60 2.73
CA ALA A 25 -6.21 2.37 3.20
C ALA A 25 -7.21 1.19 3.22
N GLY A 26 -8.48 1.46 3.61
CA GLY A 26 -9.55 0.47 3.61
C GLY A 26 -9.84 -0.12 2.23
N PHE A 27 -9.86 0.72 1.19
CA PHE A 27 -10.03 0.25 -0.18
C PHE A 27 -8.82 -0.54 -0.68
N HIS A 28 -7.61 -0.12 -0.34
CA HIS A 28 -6.41 -0.85 -0.73
C HIS A 28 -6.37 -2.23 -0.06
N LEU A 29 -6.61 -2.34 1.23
CA LEU A 29 -6.64 -3.63 1.92
C LEU A 29 -7.77 -4.53 1.37
N LEU A 30 -8.93 -3.95 1.07
CA LEU A 30 -10.05 -4.69 0.48
C LEU A 30 -9.69 -5.27 -0.91
N ARG A 31 -8.98 -4.50 -1.75
CA ARG A 31 -8.52 -4.97 -3.07
C ARG A 31 -7.46 -6.04 -2.96
N THR A 32 -6.57 -5.93 -1.96
CA THR A 32 -5.41 -6.82 -1.80
C THR A 32 -5.81 -8.13 -1.13
N LEU A 33 -6.59 -8.07 -0.03
CA LEU A 33 -6.94 -9.20 0.82
C LEU A 33 -8.40 -9.63 0.74
N GLY A 34 -9.28 -8.81 0.16
CA GLY A 34 -10.72 -9.04 0.17
C GLY A 34 -11.38 -8.79 1.53
N LYS A 35 -10.68 -8.14 2.47
CA LYS A 35 -11.16 -7.84 3.83
C LYS A 35 -10.74 -6.44 4.27
N ARG A 36 -11.42 -5.90 5.28
CA ARG A 36 -11.11 -4.58 5.87
C ARG A 36 -10.29 -4.68 7.17
N SER A 37 -9.80 -5.84 7.50
CA SER A 37 -8.89 -6.08 8.63
C SER A 37 -8.30 -7.47 8.49
N PHE A 38 -7.18 -7.73 9.15
CA PHE A 38 -6.57 -9.05 9.23
C PHE A 38 -5.90 -9.25 10.59
N VAL A 39 -5.54 -10.47 10.87
CA VAL A 39 -4.88 -10.85 12.13
C VAL A 39 -3.44 -11.23 11.80
N VAL A 40 -2.52 -10.73 12.59
CA VAL A 40 -1.09 -11.08 12.55
C VAL A 40 -0.71 -11.75 13.86
N ASP A 41 0.25 -12.64 13.79
CA ASP A 41 0.87 -13.21 14.97
C ASP A 41 2.00 -12.28 15.42
N THR A 42 1.98 -11.88 16.69
CA THR A 42 3.01 -11.08 17.34
C THR A 42 3.59 -11.87 18.52
N PRO A 43 4.76 -11.49 19.06
CA PRO A 43 5.31 -12.14 20.26
C PRO A 43 4.33 -12.15 21.46
N GLU A 44 3.46 -11.16 21.52
CA GLU A 44 2.44 -11.01 22.60
C GLU A 44 1.14 -11.74 22.27
N GLY A 45 1.02 -12.39 21.11
CA GLY A 45 -0.18 -13.10 20.66
C GLY A 45 -0.77 -12.58 19.37
N LYS A 46 -2.02 -12.96 19.09
CA LYS A 46 -2.72 -12.54 17.88
C LYS A 46 -3.25 -11.13 17.99
N ARG A 47 -2.82 -10.26 17.06
CA ARG A 47 -3.28 -8.88 16.97
C ARG A 47 -4.08 -8.66 15.67
N LYS A 48 -5.24 -8.02 15.80
CA LYS A 48 -6.05 -7.58 14.66
C LYS A 48 -5.58 -6.20 14.23
N LEU A 49 -5.19 -6.06 12.96
CA LEU A 49 -4.79 -4.79 12.36
C LEU A 49 -5.95 -4.18 11.56
N SER A 50 -6.12 -2.88 11.72
CA SER A 50 -6.96 -2.04 10.86
C SER A 50 -6.21 -1.68 9.57
N PRO A 51 -6.93 -1.19 8.54
CA PRO A 51 -6.28 -0.75 7.30
C PRO A 51 -5.29 0.40 7.50
N VAL A 52 -5.58 1.32 8.44
CA VAL A 52 -4.70 2.44 8.75
C VAL A 52 -3.42 1.95 9.44
N GLU A 53 -3.54 1.04 10.43
CA GLU A 53 -2.37 0.44 11.07
C GLU A 53 -1.49 -0.29 10.06
N TRP A 54 -2.08 -1.08 9.15
CA TRP A 54 -1.35 -1.74 8.08
C TRP A 54 -0.60 -0.76 7.18
N MET A 55 -1.25 0.32 6.75
CA MET A 55 -0.61 1.35 5.92
C MET A 55 0.52 2.05 6.67
N LEU A 56 0.33 2.36 7.96
CA LEU A 56 1.38 2.93 8.79
C LEU A 56 2.55 1.95 8.99
N ASP A 57 2.28 0.66 9.16
CA ASP A 57 3.34 -0.35 9.22
C ASP A 57 4.13 -0.42 7.90
N CYS A 58 3.46 -0.34 6.74
CA CYS A 58 4.16 -0.25 5.45
C CYS A 58 5.07 0.98 5.36
N MET A 59 4.66 2.09 5.93
CA MET A 59 5.40 3.36 5.86
C MET A 59 6.52 3.47 6.89
N PHE A 60 6.35 2.91 8.09
CA PHE A 60 7.26 3.15 9.21
C PHE A 60 7.94 1.89 9.78
N ARG A 61 7.43 0.72 9.42
CA ARG A 61 7.96 -0.59 9.81
C ARG A 61 7.92 -1.56 8.63
N PRO A 62 8.56 -1.20 7.48
CA PRO A 62 8.46 -1.99 6.25
C PRO A 62 8.95 -3.42 6.43
N GLU A 63 9.98 -3.66 7.25
CA GLU A 63 10.53 -4.99 7.57
C GLU A 63 9.49 -5.92 8.25
N LEU A 64 8.53 -5.34 8.96
CA LEU A 64 7.43 -6.09 9.56
C LEU A 64 6.29 -6.26 8.55
N ALA A 65 5.92 -5.18 7.86
CA ALA A 65 4.81 -5.16 6.93
C ALA A 65 5.04 -6.07 5.71
N GLU A 66 6.27 -6.22 5.24
CA GLU A 66 6.62 -7.09 4.11
C GLU A 66 6.32 -8.57 4.37
N GLN A 67 6.23 -8.98 5.66
CA GLN A 67 5.91 -10.34 6.06
C GLN A 67 4.39 -10.60 6.19
N TYR A 68 3.54 -9.56 6.15
CA TYR A 68 2.11 -9.73 6.32
C TYR A 68 1.48 -10.45 5.11
N PRO A 69 0.71 -11.52 5.32
CA PRO A 69 0.07 -12.29 4.25
C PRO A 69 -1.21 -11.57 3.76
N VAL A 70 -1.02 -10.46 3.05
CA VAL A 70 -2.11 -9.56 2.63
C VAL A 70 -2.51 -9.71 1.16
N PHE A 71 -1.70 -10.37 0.34
CA PHE A 71 -1.99 -10.57 -1.08
C PHE A 71 -2.76 -11.86 -1.31
N LEU A 72 -4.06 -11.75 -1.54
CA LEU A 72 -4.92 -12.90 -1.84
C LEU A 72 -4.80 -13.26 -3.32
N VAL A 73 -4.48 -14.53 -3.58
CA VAL A 73 -4.50 -15.12 -4.93
C VAL A 73 -5.51 -16.25 -4.95
N ASN A 74 -6.53 -16.12 -5.80
CA ASN A 74 -7.65 -17.07 -5.83
C ASN A 74 -7.47 -18.19 -6.87
N ARG A 75 -6.63 -17.95 -7.89
CA ARG A 75 -6.53 -18.83 -9.05
C ARG A 75 -5.24 -19.62 -9.05
N GLU A 76 -5.34 -20.93 -9.16
CA GLU A 76 -4.19 -21.83 -9.30
C GLU A 76 -3.34 -21.51 -10.54
N GLU A 77 -3.97 -21.04 -11.60
CA GLU A 77 -3.28 -20.62 -12.82
C GLU A 77 -2.30 -19.47 -12.54
N VAL A 78 -2.70 -18.50 -11.69
CA VAL A 78 -1.83 -17.37 -11.29
C VAL A 78 -0.68 -17.88 -10.42
N VAL A 79 -0.96 -18.77 -9.47
CA VAL A 79 0.07 -19.39 -8.62
C VAL A 79 1.14 -20.08 -9.47
N ARG A 80 0.71 -20.90 -10.43
CA ARG A 80 1.63 -21.61 -11.34
C ARG A 80 2.38 -20.67 -12.27
N ARG A 81 1.69 -19.67 -12.84
CA ARG A 81 2.27 -18.69 -13.78
C ARG A 81 3.37 -17.85 -13.14
N LEU A 82 3.20 -17.49 -11.86
CA LEU A 82 4.14 -16.67 -11.11
C LEU A 82 5.09 -17.52 -10.24
N HIS A 83 5.06 -18.84 -10.35
CA HIS A 83 5.87 -19.75 -9.54
C HIS A 83 5.78 -19.48 -8.04
N LEU A 84 4.58 -19.10 -7.56
CA LEU A 84 4.36 -18.83 -6.15
C LEU A 84 4.40 -20.13 -5.33
N PRO A 85 4.84 -20.09 -4.07
CA PRO A 85 4.83 -21.25 -3.19
C PRO A 85 3.43 -21.83 -3.06
N ASP A 86 3.31 -23.15 -3.16
CA ASP A 86 2.01 -23.81 -2.98
C ASP A 86 1.57 -23.73 -1.51
N GLN A 87 0.28 -23.45 -1.32
CA GLN A 87 -0.35 -23.36 -0.01
C GLN A 87 -1.56 -24.29 0.02
N LYS A 88 -1.72 -25.02 1.12
CA LYS A 88 -2.84 -25.98 1.32
C LYS A 88 -4.19 -25.28 1.50
N ASP A 89 -4.18 -24.01 1.85
CA ASP A 89 -5.39 -23.25 2.09
C ASP A 89 -6.14 -22.94 0.79
N LYS A 90 -7.49 -23.03 0.85
CA LYS A 90 -8.36 -22.64 -0.28
C LYS A 90 -8.20 -21.15 -0.68
N ARG A 91 -7.80 -20.30 0.26
CA ARG A 91 -7.50 -18.88 0.05
C ARG A 91 -6.02 -18.66 0.26
N LYS A 92 -5.27 -18.73 -0.82
CA LYS A 92 -3.82 -18.56 -0.80
C LYS A 92 -3.47 -17.09 -0.58
N LYS A 93 -2.71 -16.83 0.47
CA LYS A 93 -2.30 -15.49 0.85
C LYS A 93 -0.79 -15.41 0.85
N TYR A 94 -0.27 -14.44 0.16
CA TYR A 94 1.16 -14.21 0.05
C TYR A 94 1.55 -12.90 0.71
N SER A 95 2.77 -12.84 1.21
CA SER A 95 3.36 -11.61 1.74
C SER A 95 4.02 -10.82 0.60
N TYR A 96 4.32 -9.54 0.89
CA TYR A 96 5.11 -8.72 -0.02
C TYR A 96 6.47 -9.37 -0.33
N ALA A 97 7.18 -9.89 0.70
CA ALA A 97 8.47 -10.54 0.53
C ALA A 97 8.39 -11.72 -0.45
N GLN A 98 7.38 -12.59 -0.33
CA GLN A 98 7.18 -13.72 -1.23
C GLN A 98 6.92 -13.29 -2.69
N LEU A 99 6.16 -12.21 -2.89
CA LEU A 99 5.92 -11.66 -4.23
C LEU A 99 7.14 -10.94 -4.79
N ALA A 100 7.94 -10.29 -3.95
CA ALA A 100 9.17 -9.63 -4.36
C ALA A 100 10.20 -10.61 -4.93
N GLU A 101 10.29 -11.83 -4.40
CA GLU A 101 11.10 -12.91 -4.97
C GLU A 101 10.66 -13.32 -6.38
N ARG A 102 9.42 -13.03 -6.76
CA ARG A 102 8.81 -13.36 -8.06
C ARG A 102 8.54 -12.10 -8.90
N TRP A 103 9.22 -11.03 -8.58
CA TRP A 103 9.04 -9.74 -9.25
C TRP A 103 9.31 -9.80 -10.75
N GLU A 104 10.36 -10.51 -11.16
CA GLU A 104 10.73 -10.64 -12.58
C GLU A 104 9.66 -11.40 -13.37
N GLU A 105 9.16 -12.52 -12.83
CA GLU A 105 8.09 -13.30 -13.42
C GLU A 105 6.80 -12.50 -13.53
N MET A 106 6.46 -11.76 -12.47
CA MET A 106 5.27 -10.91 -12.45
C MET A 106 5.38 -9.78 -13.48
N THR A 107 6.54 -9.12 -13.55
CA THR A 107 6.79 -8.04 -14.55
C THR A 107 6.73 -8.57 -15.97
N ARG A 108 7.29 -9.75 -16.23
CA ARG A 108 7.21 -10.42 -17.54
C ARG A 108 5.78 -10.72 -17.90
N ALA A 109 5.01 -11.34 -16.99
CA ALA A 109 3.60 -11.65 -17.22
C ALA A 109 2.76 -10.40 -17.50
N VAL A 110 2.96 -9.31 -16.74
CA VAL A 110 2.29 -8.02 -16.97
C VAL A 110 2.62 -7.46 -18.35
N ARG A 111 3.88 -7.52 -18.79
CA ARG A 111 4.31 -7.05 -20.11
C ARG A 111 3.63 -7.85 -21.22
N GLU A 112 3.64 -9.17 -21.12
CA GLU A 112 2.98 -10.05 -22.09
C GLU A 112 1.48 -9.77 -22.19
N ILE A 113 0.78 -9.61 -21.05
CA ILE A 113 -0.65 -9.31 -21.01
C ILE A 113 -0.93 -7.95 -21.68
N ARG A 114 -0.11 -6.94 -21.43
CA ARG A 114 -0.29 -5.61 -22.05
C ARG A 114 -0.09 -5.63 -23.57
N LEU A 115 0.79 -6.49 -24.09
CA LEU A 115 1.00 -6.68 -25.54
C LEU A 115 -0.22 -7.31 -26.23
N LEU A 116 -1.02 -8.12 -25.49
CA LEU A 116 -2.26 -8.70 -26.03
C LEU A 116 -3.41 -7.68 -26.17
N GLY A 117 -3.26 -6.49 -25.59
CA GLY A 117 -4.32 -5.48 -25.52
C GLY A 117 -5.28 -5.72 -24.36
N GLU A 118 -6.06 -4.70 -24.02
CA GLU A 118 -6.97 -4.74 -22.84
C GLU A 118 -8.30 -5.46 -23.12
N THR A 119 -8.59 -5.78 -24.38
CA THR A 119 -9.83 -6.45 -24.78
C THR A 119 -9.71 -7.97 -24.64
N ASN A 120 -10.68 -8.57 -23.98
CA ASN A 120 -10.79 -10.04 -23.80
C ASN A 120 -9.75 -10.70 -22.89
N LEU A 121 -9.27 -9.98 -21.85
CA LEU A 121 -8.41 -10.57 -20.83
C LEU A 121 -9.13 -11.68 -20.05
N THR A 122 -8.43 -12.80 -19.87
CA THR A 122 -8.89 -13.87 -18.97
C THR A 122 -8.94 -13.38 -17.52
N GLU A 123 -9.70 -14.05 -16.69
CA GLU A 123 -9.78 -13.70 -15.27
C GLU A 123 -8.43 -13.88 -14.55
N ALA A 124 -7.60 -14.83 -14.97
CA ALA A 124 -6.24 -15.00 -14.45
C ALA A 124 -5.34 -13.81 -14.85
N GLN A 125 -5.44 -13.33 -16.07
CA GLN A 125 -4.70 -12.15 -16.53
C GLN A 125 -5.14 -10.88 -15.77
N LYS A 126 -6.43 -10.68 -15.54
CA LYS A 126 -6.96 -9.59 -14.72
C LYS A 126 -6.45 -9.66 -13.29
N GLU A 127 -6.38 -10.87 -12.71
CA GLU A 127 -5.86 -11.07 -11.35
C GLU A 127 -4.36 -10.74 -11.28
N ILE A 128 -3.55 -11.14 -12.26
CA ILE A 128 -2.12 -10.79 -12.34
C ILE A 128 -1.93 -9.26 -12.41
N LEU A 129 -2.69 -8.57 -13.27
CA LEU A 129 -2.60 -7.10 -13.37
C LEU A 129 -3.01 -6.41 -12.06
N SER A 130 -4.05 -6.92 -11.40
CA SER A 130 -4.50 -6.41 -10.10
C SER A 130 -3.46 -6.64 -9.00
N LEU A 131 -2.88 -7.85 -8.97
CA LEU A 131 -1.84 -8.23 -8.02
C LEU A 131 -0.60 -7.32 -8.17
N ALA A 132 -0.12 -7.14 -9.39
CA ALA A 132 1.01 -6.26 -9.69
C ALA A 132 0.75 -4.81 -9.28
N ARG A 133 -0.44 -4.28 -9.58
CA ARG A 133 -0.84 -2.93 -9.17
C ARG A 133 -0.85 -2.76 -7.64
N ASN A 134 -1.42 -3.73 -6.93
CA ASN A 134 -1.49 -3.68 -5.47
C ASN A 134 -0.09 -3.81 -4.84
N PHE A 135 0.77 -4.64 -5.44
CA PHE A 135 2.17 -4.76 -5.05
C PHE A 135 2.93 -3.43 -5.22
N ASP A 136 2.76 -2.76 -6.37
CA ASP A 136 3.40 -1.45 -6.64
C ASP A 136 2.93 -0.36 -5.66
N VAL A 137 1.65 -0.35 -5.29
CA VAL A 137 1.14 0.60 -4.29
C VAL A 137 1.81 0.39 -2.94
N MET A 138 1.88 -0.86 -2.46
CA MET A 138 2.53 -1.18 -1.19
C MET A 138 4.03 -0.86 -1.23
N ARG A 139 4.70 -1.17 -2.34
CA ARG A 139 6.09 -0.79 -2.60
C ARG A 139 6.30 0.72 -2.51
N GLY A 140 5.38 1.49 -3.09
CA GLY A 140 5.41 2.96 -3.02
C GLY A 140 5.34 3.47 -1.59
N TRP A 141 4.48 2.91 -0.74
CA TRP A 141 4.42 3.30 0.67
C TRP A 141 5.72 2.98 1.43
N MET A 142 6.28 1.80 1.22
CA MET A 142 7.55 1.39 1.85
C MET A 142 8.73 2.26 1.38
N LEU A 143 8.76 2.62 0.09
CA LEU A 143 9.81 3.44 -0.49
C LEU A 143 9.77 4.88 0.04
N VAL A 144 8.58 5.47 0.16
CA VAL A 144 8.41 6.84 0.71
C VAL A 144 9.01 6.92 2.11
N SER A 145 8.71 5.95 2.97
CA SER A 145 9.25 5.87 4.32
C SER A 145 10.78 5.82 4.32
N ARG A 146 11.35 4.96 3.48
CA ARG A 146 12.80 4.78 3.39
C ARG A 146 13.51 6.07 2.98
N ILE A 147 12.99 6.74 1.96
CA ILE A 147 13.52 8.03 1.49
C ILE A 147 13.40 9.10 2.57
N MET A 148 12.27 9.14 3.28
CA MET A 148 12.03 10.12 4.35
C MET A 148 12.96 9.93 5.54
N LEU A 149 13.24 8.68 5.93
CA LEU A 149 14.09 8.36 7.07
C LEU A 149 15.58 8.52 6.75
N GLU A 150 16.00 8.12 5.54
CA GLU A 150 17.41 8.17 5.13
C GLU A 150 17.85 9.57 4.67
N ASN A 151 16.92 10.40 4.20
CA ASN A 151 17.24 11.74 3.69
C ASN A 151 16.12 12.75 3.97
N PRO A 152 16.04 13.29 5.20
CA PRO A 152 15.01 14.26 5.57
C PRO A 152 14.98 15.51 4.66
N SER A 153 16.13 15.94 4.13
CA SER A 153 16.21 17.08 3.19
C SER A 153 15.68 16.75 1.79
N ALA A 154 15.50 15.48 1.44
CA ALA A 154 14.83 15.10 0.20
C ALA A 154 13.32 15.39 0.26
N MET A 155 12.75 15.46 1.47
CA MET A 155 11.33 15.86 1.66
C MET A 155 11.06 17.29 1.18
N GLU A 156 12.00 18.21 1.36
CA GLU A 156 11.87 19.59 0.89
C GLU A 156 11.90 19.71 -0.64
N ARG A 157 12.51 18.74 -1.32
CA ARG A 157 12.70 18.73 -2.78
C ARG A 157 11.74 17.80 -3.52
N MET A 158 11.07 16.89 -2.82
CA MET A 158 10.04 16.05 -3.43
C MET A 158 8.76 16.86 -3.61
N GLU A 159 8.32 17.01 -4.85
CA GLU A 159 6.92 17.29 -5.13
C GLU A 159 6.10 16.09 -4.67
N PHE A 160 5.78 16.03 -3.37
CA PHE A 160 4.81 15.07 -2.89
C PHE A 160 3.52 15.22 -3.70
N PRO A 161 2.90 14.12 -4.13
CA PRO A 161 1.55 14.20 -4.60
C PRO A 161 0.77 14.95 -3.52
N ARG A 162 0.13 16.03 -3.87
CA ARG A 162 -0.52 17.04 -3.03
C ARG A 162 -1.46 16.40 -2.01
N TRP A 163 -0.90 16.01 -0.86
CA TRP A 163 -1.59 15.16 0.11
C TRP A 163 -2.47 15.97 1.08
N PHE A 164 -2.20 17.27 1.21
CA PHE A 164 -2.91 18.11 2.18
C PHE A 164 -3.46 19.39 1.53
N PRO A 165 -4.74 19.73 1.81
CA PRO A 165 -5.26 21.03 1.46
C PRO A 165 -4.67 22.08 2.40
N SER A 166 -4.02 23.11 1.88
CA SER A 166 -3.74 24.34 2.62
C SER A 166 -4.86 25.33 2.37
N ALA A 167 -5.25 26.09 3.39
CA ALA A 167 -6.12 27.23 3.20
C ALA A 167 -5.31 28.35 2.51
N GLY A 168 -5.68 28.69 1.27
CA GLY A 168 -5.22 29.89 0.61
C GLY A 168 -5.75 31.15 1.31
N ARG A 169 -5.13 32.31 1.05
CA ARG A 169 -5.55 33.60 1.65
C ARG A 169 -7.02 33.97 1.39
N ASP A 170 -7.61 33.45 0.33
CA ASP A 170 -8.97 33.78 -0.12
C ASP A 170 -9.96 32.60 0.07
N GLY A 171 -9.67 31.66 0.97
CA GLY A 171 -10.54 30.51 1.22
C GLY A 171 -10.49 29.42 0.13
N GLU A 172 -9.72 29.59 -0.93
CA GLU A 172 -9.43 28.53 -1.89
C GLU A 172 -8.54 27.47 -1.24
N ARG A 173 -8.96 26.20 -1.39
CA ARG A 173 -8.15 25.06 -0.94
C ARG A 173 -7.03 24.82 -1.94
N LEU A 174 -5.88 25.41 -1.69
CA LEU A 174 -4.67 25.15 -2.45
C LEU A 174 -3.99 23.89 -1.92
N TRP A 175 -3.64 23.01 -2.84
CA TRP A 175 -2.83 21.84 -2.55
C TRP A 175 -1.36 22.22 -2.58
N THR A 176 -0.74 22.30 -1.43
CA THR A 176 0.70 22.50 -1.33
C THR A 176 1.42 21.20 -1.00
N ALA A 177 2.66 21.05 -1.41
CA ALA A 177 3.57 20.07 -0.81
C ALA A 177 3.56 20.29 0.71
N ALA A 178 3.67 19.20 1.49
CA ALA A 178 3.48 19.20 2.93
C ALA A 178 4.13 20.43 3.60
N PRO A 179 3.36 21.26 4.30
CA PRO A 179 3.96 22.36 5.05
C PRO A 179 4.81 21.79 6.19
N ASP A 180 5.82 22.54 6.64
CA ASP A 180 6.79 22.18 7.68
C ASP A 180 6.18 21.53 8.93
N LYS A 181 4.94 21.89 9.26
CA LYS A 181 4.18 21.30 10.38
C LYS A 181 3.72 19.85 10.14
N ALA A 182 3.52 19.45 8.89
CA ALA A 182 3.15 18.06 8.56
C ALA A 182 4.40 17.16 8.55
N ALA A 183 5.56 17.69 8.15
CA ALA A 183 6.83 17.01 8.27
C ALA A 183 7.18 16.72 9.74
N GLY A 184 6.93 17.67 10.65
CA GLY A 184 7.10 17.48 12.07
C GLY A 184 6.17 16.42 12.68
N ALA A 185 4.91 16.34 12.23
CA ALA A 185 3.97 15.31 12.65
C ALA A 185 4.36 13.91 12.10
N PHE A 186 4.91 13.86 10.90
CA PHE A 186 5.39 12.64 10.27
C PHE A 186 6.64 12.09 10.96
N LEU A 187 7.61 12.98 11.29
CA LEU A 187 8.81 12.62 12.05
C LEU A 187 8.49 12.18 13.48
N ALA A 188 7.49 12.80 14.13
CA ALA A 188 7.02 12.38 15.45
C ALA A 188 6.35 11.00 15.42
N MET A 189 5.74 10.59 14.30
CA MET A 189 5.19 9.24 14.10
C MET A 189 6.28 8.19 13.84
N ALA A 190 7.40 8.57 13.24
CA ALA A 190 8.51 7.67 12.95
C ALA A 190 9.40 7.36 14.19
N SER A 191 9.29 8.17 15.25
CA SER A 191 10.06 8.02 16.51
C SER A 191 9.31 7.26 17.62
N LEU A 192 8.11 6.73 17.32
CA LEU A 192 7.31 5.86 18.21
C LEU A 192 7.38 4.41 17.77
#